data_4077797238cbc5418a60243e917883d4
#
_entry.id   4077797238cbc5418a60243e917883d4
#
_cell.length_a   1.000
_cell.length_b   1.000
_cell.length_c   1.000
_cell.angle_alpha   90.00
_cell.angle_beta   90.00
_cell.angle_gamma   90.00
#
_symmetry.space_group_name_H-M   'P 1'
#
loop_
_entity.id
_entity.type
_entity.pdbx_description
1 polymer ?
#
loop_
_entity_poly.entity_id
_entity_poly.type
_entity_poly.pdbx_seq_one_letter_code
_entity_poly.pdbx_strand_id
1 'polypeptide(L)'
;MILERITFFDRLKNKLSGDKKEETKDHLEKEIVNLHDSHKIDDKEFSMLEGILEFQGKTAREVMVPRTDAFMVDAEVSLQDNLDEILREPYSRVPVYKRDKDKIVGVIHIRSVLRMAKQKGFENLDYEDVMIEPLFALETAELGDLLMEMQQTQRQLAILMDEYGGVTGLATIEDLVEEIVGDIDDEVDHTEVLYNQIAPHKYIIYGKMPLDEFNEQFGTHLEMEDVDTVAGYVINTLKVIPAKGEKLTVDIGDGKTLTTRRMKGSRLLTVLLSEDGLKKEEDKKD
;
A
#
# COMPACT_ATOMS: atom_id res chain seq x y z
N MET A 1 15.26 -26.57 17.58
CA MET A 1 14.45 -25.31 17.63
C MET A 1 13.81 -24.93 16.28
N ILE A 2 14.43 -25.12 15.12
CA ILE A 2 13.84 -24.86 13.78
C ILE A 2 12.86 -25.98 13.35
N LEU A 3 13.11 -27.24 13.73
CA LEU A 3 12.26 -28.38 13.39
C LEU A 3 10.91 -28.43 14.13
N GLU A 4 10.77 -27.79 15.28
CA GLU A 4 9.49 -27.75 16.02
C GLU A 4 8.51 -26.70 15.48
N ARG A 5 8.99 -25.63 14.83
CA ARG A 5 8.15 -24.63 14.18
C ARG A 5 7.47 -25.16 12.91
N ILE A 6 8.16 -25.99 12.15
CA ILE A 6 7.60 -26.63 10.93
C ILE A 6 6.44 -27.55 11.29
N THR A 7 6.52 -28.26 12.42
CA THR A 7 5.44 -29.17 12.86
C THR A 7 4.17 -28.48 13.34
N PHE A 8 4.23 -27.23 13.79
CA PHE A 8 3.03 -26.48 14.18
C PHE A 8 2.19 -26.06 12.96
N PHE A 9 2.82 -25.49 11.94
CA PHE A 9 2.15 -25.12 10.69
C PHE A 9 1.65 -26.33 9.90
N ASP A 10 2.42 -27.43 9.85
CA ASP A 10 1.97 -28.67 9.21
C ASP A 10 0.80 -29.32 9.95
N ARG A 11 0.74 -29.23 11.29
CA ARG A 11 -0.42 -29.69 12.07
C ARG A 11 -1.66 -28.82 11.85
N LEU A 12 -1.48 -27.50 11.68
CA LEU A 12 -2.55 -26.60 11.31
C LEU A 12 -3.08 -26.88 9.90
N LYS A 13 -2.17 -27.04 8.93
CA LYS A 13 -2.52 -27.34 7.53
C LYS A 13 -3.26 -28.69 7.38
N ASN A 14 -2.84 -29.73 8.11
CA ASN A 14 -3.49 -31.04 8.10
C ASN A 14 -4.83 -31.07 8.86
N LYS A 15 -5.08 -30.16 9.78
CA LYS A 15 -6.36 -30.03 10.49
C LYS A 15 -7.39 -29.26 9.67
N LEU A 16 -6.96 -28.47 8.69
CA LEU A 16 -7.77 -27.53 7.91
C LEU A 16 -8.15 -28.05 6.51
N SER A 17 -7.87 -29.30 6.16
CA SER A 17 -8.24 -29.88 4.87
C SER A 17 -9.60 -30.58 4.93
N GLY A 18 -10.60 -30.04 4.25
CA GLY A 18 -11.94 -30.61 4.08
C GLY A 18 -13.05 -29.76 4.71
N ASP A 19 -14.31 -30.18 4.63
CA ASP A 19 -15.56 -29.53 5.13
C ASP A 19 -15.53 -29.01 6.60
N LYS A 20 -14.45 -29.28 7.32
CA LYS A 20 -14.17 -28.79 8.68
C LYS A 20 -13.45 -27.43 8.70
N LYS A 21 -13.12 -26.83 7.56
CA LYS A 21 -12.36 -25.56 7.54
C LYS A 21 -13.15 -24.40 8.10
N GLU A 22 -14.43 -24.28 7.73
CA GLU A 22 -15.30 -23.21 8.17
C GLU A 22 -15.62 -23.29 9.67
N GLU A 23 -16.01 -24.49 10.16
CA GLU A 23 -16.26 -24.71 11.60
C GLU A 23 -15.02 -24.44 12.46
N THR A 24 -13.82 -24.68 11.90
CA THR A 24 -12.56 -24.47 12.62
C THR A 24 -12.18 -22.98 12.63
N LYS A 25 -12.44 -22.24 11.54
CA LYS A 25 -12.19 -20.80 11.47
C LYS A 25 -13.10 -20.06 12.45
N ASP A 26 -14.40 -20.33 12.43
CA ASP A 26 -15.39 -19.76 13.36
C ASP A 26 -15.05 -20.05 14.84
N HIS A 27 -14.47 -21.22 15.11
CA HIS A 27 -14.05 -21.55 16.47
C HIS A 27 -12.83 -20.77 16.91
N LEU A 28 -11.83 -20.60 16.01
CA LEU A 28 -10.65 -19.82 16.28
C LEU A 28 -10.99 -18.32 16.45
N GLU A 29 -11.86 -17.77 15.60
CA GLU A 29 -12.34 -16.39 15.75
C GLU A 29 -12.97 -16.14 17.12
N LYS A 30 -13.86 -17.02 17.56
CA LYS A 30 -14.47 -16.92 18.89
C LYS A 30 -13.46 -17.04 20.03
N GLU A 31 -12.43 -17.88 19.87
CA GLU A 31 -11.39 -18.03 20.88
C GLU A 31 -10.51 -16.79 20.97
N ILE A 32 -10.16 -16.18 19.83
CA ILE A 32 -9.40 -14.92 19.74
C ILE A 32 -10.19 -13.78 20.39
N VAL A 33 -11.47 -13.61 20.09
CA VAL A 33 -12.35 -12.62 20.74
C VAL A 33 -12.39 -12.82 22.25
N ASN A 34 -12.55 -14.06 22.74
CA ASN A 34 -12.54 -14.36 24.16
C ASN A 34 -11.21 -14.03 24.86
N LEU A 35 -10.08 -14.20 24.15
CA LEU A 35 -8.76 -13.83 24.67
C LEU A 35 -8.63 -12.31 24.80
N HIS A 36 -9.10 -11.57 23.81
CA HIS A 36 -9.12 -10.12 23.80
C HIS A 36 -10.05 -9.57 24.91
N ASP A 37 -11.30 -10.01 24.98
CA ASP A 37 -12.27 -9.59 26.02
C ASP A 37 -11.78 -9.89 27.44
N SER A 38 -10.99 -10.95 27.61
CA SER A 38 -10.38 -11.29 28.90
C SER A 38 -9.05 -10.57 29.16
N HIS A 39 -8.65 -9.61 28.34
CA HIS A 39 -7.39 -8.86 28.41
C HIS A 39 -6.14 -9.74 28.45
N LYS A 40 -6.16 -10.91 27.79
CA LYS A 40 -5.01 -11.81 27.66
C LYS A 40 -4.15 -11.52 26.45
N ILE A 41 -4.71 -10.82 25.49
CA ILE A 41 -4.04 -10.26 24.32
C ILE A 41 -4.43 -8.79 24.21
N ASP A 42 -3.55 -7.97 23.71
CA ASP A 42 -3.79 -6.55 23.44
C ASP A 42 -4.46 -6.32 22.07
N ASP A 43 -4.84 -5.07 21.78
CA ASP A 43 -5.53 -4.70 20.55
C ASP A 43 -4.68 -5.02 19.30
N LYS A 44 -3.34 -4.90 19.39
CA LYS A 44 -2.43 -5.21 18.28
C LYS A 44 -2.33 -6.71 18.03
N GLU A 45 -2.16 -7.47 19.09
CA GLU A 45 -2.14 -8.93 19.01
C GLU A 45 -3.46 -9.46 18.46
N PHE A 46 -4.58 -8.88 18.89
CA PHE A 46 -5.91 -9.19 18.38
C PHE A 46 -6.01 -8.89 16.87
N SER A 47 -5.64 -7.68 16.45
CA SER A 47 -5.68 -7.27 15.03
C SER A 47 -4.80 -8.13 14.14
N MET A 48 -3.59 -8.50 14.59
CA MET A 48 -2.71 -9.41 13.85
C MET A 48 -3.31 -10.82 13.72
N LEU A 49 -3.95 -11.34 14.76
CA LEU A 49 -4.59 -12.66 14.72
C LEU A 49 -5.80 -12.66 13.78
N GLU A 50 -6.59 -11.59 13.76
CA GLU A 50 -7.67 -11.40 12.77
C GLU A 50 -7.09 -11.33 11.36
N GLY A 51 -6.04 -10.51 11.13
CA GLY A 51 -5.35 -10.41 9.84
C GLY A 51 -4.85 -11.76 9.32
N ILE A 52 -4.29 -12.63 10.19
CA ILE A 52 -3.89 -13.99 9.81
C ILE A 52 -5.09 -14.83 9.36
N LEU A 53 -6.24 -14.72 10.03
CA LEU A 53 -7.45 -15.46 9.67
C LEU A 53 -8.05 -14.96 8.36
N GLU A 54 -8.01 -13.66 8.12
CA GLU A 54 -8.49 -13.03 6.89
C GLU A 54 -7.55 -13.27 5.70
N PHE A 55 -6.24 -13.32 5.95
CA PHE A 55 -5.23 -13.61 4.93
C PHE A 55 -5.44 -14.97 4.26
N GLN A 56 -6.00 -15.93 5.02
CA GLN A 56 -6.37 -17.23 4.48
C GLN A 56 -7.59 -17.09 3.56
N GLY A 57 -7.44 -17.48 2.30
CA GLY A 57 -8.49 -17.46 1.29
C GLY A 57 -8.56 -16.16 0.47
N LYS A 58 -7.75 -15.14 0.80
CA LYS A 58 -7.53 -13.99 -0.09
C LYS A 58 -6.64 -14.37 -1.27
N THR A 59 -6.87 -13.73 -2.39
CA THR A 59 -6.11 -13.90 -3.62
C THR A 59 -5.19 -12.71 -3.90
N ALA A 60 -4.16 -12.91 -4.72
CA ALA A 60 -3.22 -11.87 -5.10
C ALA A 60 -3.90 -10.65 -5.74
N ARG A 61 -5.03 -10.85 -6.42
CA ARG A 61 -5.85 -9.81 -7.03
C ARG A 61 -6.37 -8.79 -6.02
N GLU A 62 -6.63 -9.22 -4.78
CA GLU A 62 -7.23 -8.37 -3.75
C GLU A 62 -6.24 -7.35 -3.18
N VAL A 63 -4.94 -7.65 -3.26
CA VAL A 63 -3.86 -6.81 -2.69
C VAL A 63 -2.99 -6.14 -3.76
N MET A 64 -3.13 -6.53 -5.04
CA MET A 64 -2.26 -6.06 -6.10
C MET A 64 -2.38 -4.57 -6.35
N VAL A 65 -1.26 -3.97 -6.79
CA VAL A 65 -1.27 -2.71 -7.52
C VAL A 65 -1.69 -3.00 -8.97
N PRO A 66 -2.83 -2.48 -9.44
CA PRO A 66 -3.30 -2.70 -10.81
C PRO A 66 -2.27 -2.22 -11.85
N ARG A 67 -2.23 -2.89 -13.01
CA ARG A 67 -1.34 -2.52 -14.13
C ARG A 67 -1.42 -1.06 -14.55
N THR A 68 -2.60 -0.46 -14.44
CA THR A 68 -2.83 0.95 -14.78
C THR A 68 -2.11 1.90 -13.84
N ASP A 69 -1.93 1.50 -12.59
CA ASP A 69 -1.37 2.32 -11.52
C ASP A 69 0.11 1.95 -11.24
N ALA A 70 0.56 0.82 -11.81
CA ALA A 70 1.92 0.33 -11.63
C ALA A 70 2.92 1.13 -12.47
N PHE A 71 3.97 1.63 -11.79
CA PHE A 71 5.11 2.24 -12.46
C PHE A 71 5.97 1.15 -13.10
N MET A 72 6.19 1.27 -14.41
CA MET A 72 6.98 0.32 -15.21
C MET A 72 7.68 1.09 -16.33
N VAL A 73 8.85 0.63 -16.75
CA VAL A 73 9.64 1.29 -17.83
C VAL A 73 9.76 0.42 -19.08
N ASP A 74 9.85 1.06 -20.25
CA ASP A 74 9.99 0.36 -21.54
C ASP A 74 11.46 0.09 -21.85
N ALA A 75 11.83 -1.17 -22.11
CA ALA A 75 13.18 -1.57 -22.55
C ALA A 75 13.58 -1.05 -23.95
N GLU A 76 12.64 -0.51 -24.74
CA GLU A 76 12.99 0.13 -26.02
C GLU A 76 13.55 1.54 -25.85
N VAL A 77 13.31 2.16 -24.69
CA VAL A 77 13.97 3.39 -24.25
C VAL A 77 15.30 3.03 -23.62
N SER A 78 16.34 3.85 -23.81
CA SER A 78 17.63 3.58 -23.19
C SER A 78 17.54 3.53 -21.67
N LEU A 79 18.39 2.70 -21.03
CA LEU A 79 18.41 2.64 -19.56
C LEU A 79 18.72 4.01 -18.95
N GLN A 80 19.60 4.80 -19.58
CA GLN A 80 19.98 6.14 -19.11
C GLN A 80 18.79 7.10 -19.06
N ASP A 81 17.97 7.10 -20.12
CA ASP A 81 16.78 7.97 -20.16
C ASP A 81 15.73 7.53 -19.12
N ASN A 82 15.57 6.22 -18.92
CA ASN A 82 14.66 5.68 -17.90
C ASN A 82 15.19 5.84 -16.46
N LEU A 83 16.51 5.92 -16.26
CA LEU A 83 17.08 6.09 -14.92
C LEU A 83 16.64 7.38 -14.25
N ASP A 84 16.53 8.47 -15.00
CA ASP A 84 16.06 9.75 -14.46
C ASP A 84 14.61 9.66 -13.93
N GLU A 85 13.77 8.87 -14.59
CA GLU A 85 12.40 8.62 -14.16
C GLU A 85 12.37 7.66 -12.97
N ILE A 86 13.10 6.55 -13.04
CA ILE A 86 13.21 5.56 -11.95
C ILE A 86 13.69 6.22 -10.65
N LEU A 87 14.66 7.13 -10.73
CA LEU A 87 15.24 7.78 -9.56
C LEU A 87 14.34 8.85 -8.93
N ARG A 88 13.31 9.34 -9.64
CA ARG A 88 12.30 10.24 -9.09
C ARG A 88 11.22 9.51 -8.31
N GLU A 89 11.04 8.24 -8.61
CA GLU A 89 10.04 7.41 -7.97
C GLU A 89 10.59 6.76 -6.68
N PRO A 90 9.77 6.55 -5.66
CA PRO A 90 10.20 5.98 -4.38
C PRO A 90 10.38 4.46 -4.42
N TYR A 91 10.32 3.84 -5.61
CA TYR A 91 10.29 2.39 -5.74
C TYR A 91 11.68 1.76 -5.78
N SER A 92 11.90 0.75 -4.95
CA SER A 92 13.15 -0.02 -4.93
C SER A 92 13.25 -1.01 -6.09
N ARG A 93 12.10 -1.42 -6.67
CA ARG A 93 12.01 -2.40 -7.76
C ARG A 93 11.04 -1.91 -8.82
N VAL A 94 11.51 -1.93 -10.06
CA VAL A 94 10.75 -1.42 -11.20
C VAL A 94 10.68 -2.49 -12.28
N PRO A 95 9.49 -2.96 -12.64
CA PRO A 95 9.30 -3.86 -13.77
C PRO A 95 9.70 -3.19 -15.09
N VAL A 96 10.32 -3.97 -15.96
CA VAL A 96 10.70 -3.57 -17.30
C VAL A 96 9.88 -4.37 -18.31
N TYR A 97 9.16 -3.67 -19.16
CA TYR A 97 8.40 -4.28 -20.24
C TYR A 97 9.05 -3.98 -21.61
N LYS A 98 8.64 -4.67 -22.67
CA LYS A 98 9.10 -4.41 -24.02
C LYS A 98 7.91 -4.19 -24.95
N ARG A 99 7.71 -2.94 -25.39
CA ARG A 99 6.62 -2.44 -26.26
C ARG A 99 5.22 -2.52 -25.67
N ASP A 100 4.92 -3.59 -24.97
CA ASP A 100 3.63 -3.85 -24.38
C ASP A 100 3.80 -4.24 -22.92
N LYS A 101 3.03 -3.62 -22.04
CA LYS A 101 3.05 -3.90 -20.61
C LYS A 101 2.69 -5.36 -20.26
N ASP A 102 2.13 -6.12 -21.19
CA ASP A 102 1.94 -7.57 -21.05
C ASP A 102 3.24 -8.38 -21.26
N LYS A 103 4.30 -7.73 -21.76
CA LYS A 103 5.60 -8.38 -22.03
C LYS A 103 6.67 -7.91 -21.06
N ILE A 104 6.57 -8.33 -19.82
CA ILE A 104 7.61 -8.05 -18.82
C ILE A 104 8.86 -8.88 -19.15
N VAL A 105 10.00 -8.20 -19.29
CA VAL A 105 11.29 -8.81 -19.63
C VAL A 105 12.25 -8.87 -18.46
N GLY A 106 11.98 -8.13 -17.37
CA GLY A 106 12.84 -8.12 -16.19
C GLY A 106 12.29 -7.22 -15.09
N VAL A 107 13.00 -7.19 -13.98
CA VAL A 107 12.79 -6.25 -12.87
C VAL A 107 14.12 -5.60 -12.53
N ILE A 108 14.19 -4.27 -12.54
CA ILE A 108 15.35 -3.52 -12.07
C ILE A 108 15.25 -3.38 -10.56
N HIS A 109 16.35 -3.67 -9.85
CA HIS A 109 16.50 -3.31 -8.46
C HIS A 109 17.48 -2.15 -8.34
N ILE A 110 17.06 -1.04 -7.73
CA ILE A 110 17.85 0.19 -7.63
C ILE A 110 19.25 -0.03 -7.02
N ARG A 111 19.40 -0.95 -6.07
CA ARG A 111 20.71 -1.34 -5.52
C ARG A 111 21.61 -1.99 -6.56
N SER A 112 21.05 -2.74 -7.51
CA SER A 112 21.84 -3.32 -8.60
C SER A 112 22.37 -2.24 -9.53
N VAL A 113 21.53 -1.25 -9.86
CA VAL A 113 21.94 -0.06 -10.62
C VAL A 113 23.12 0.64 -9.94
N LEU A 114 22.99 0.98 -8.66
CA LEU A 114 24.05 1.67 -7.91
C LEU A 114 25.33 0.85 -7.82
N ARG A 115 25.23 -0.47 -7.61
CA ARG A 115 26.38 -1.38 -7.55
C ARG A 115 27.12 -1.44 -8.89
N MET A 116 26.38 -1.55 -9.99
CA MET A 116 26.96 -1.63 -11.34
C MET A 116 27.49 -0.28 -11.81
N ALA A 117 26.79 0.81 -11.50
CA ALA A 117 27.25 2.16 -11.78
C ALA A 117 28.59 2.50 -11.11
N LYS A 118 28.80 2.00 -9.89
CA LYS A 118 30.09 2.12 -9.19
C LYS A 118 31.26 1.43 -9.95
N GLN A 119 30.95 0.38 -10.72
CA GLN A 119 31.96 -0.40 -11.45
C GLN A 119 32.18 0.10 -12.87
N LYS A 120 31.13 0.48 -13.59
CA LYS A 120 31.14 0.80 -15.01
C LYS A 120 30.88 2.28 -15.34
N GLY A 121 30.38 3.09 -14.37
CA GLY A 121 29.80 4.40 -14.62
C GLY A 121 28.32 4.29 -15.04
N PHE A 122 27.51 5.28 -14.73
CA PHE A 122 26.08 5.30 -15.07
C PHE A 122 25.84 5.28 -16.59
N GLU A 123 26.69 5.97 -17.35
CA GLU A 123 26.61 6.09 -18.80
C GLU A 123 26.90 4.79 -19.56
N ASN A 124 27.46 3.78 -18.89
CA ASN A 124 27.87 2.51 -19.52
C ASN A 124 27.00 1.33 -19.01
N LEU A 125 25.85 1.61 -18.41
CA LEU A 125 24.94 0.57 -17.94
C LEU A 125 23.95 0.18 -19.02
N ASP A 126 23.73 -1.13 -19.13
CA ASP A 126 22.67 -1.72 -19.94
C ASP A 126 21.65 -2.45 -19.05
N TYR A 127 20.47 -2.71 -19.58
CA TYR A 127 19.43 -3.48 -18.88
C TYR A 127 19.92 -4.86 -18.41
N GLU A 128 20.73 -5.55 -19.22
CA GLU A 128 21.32 -6.85 -18.89
C GLU A 128 22.20 -6.81 -17.64
N ASP A 129 22.79 -5.66 -17.31
CA ASP A 129 23.64 -5.48 -16.14
C ASP A 129 22.84 -5.42 -14.84
N VAL A 130 21.58 -4.95 -14.88
CA VAL A 130 20.82 -4.51 -13.71
C VAL A 130 19.49 -5.23 -13.52
N MET A 131 18.94 -5.86 -14.57
CA MET A 131 17.71 -6.63 -14.50
C MET A 131 17.92 -7.98 -13.82
N ILE A 132 16.92 -8.41 -13.12
CA ILE A 132 16.75 -9.77 -12.62
C ILE A 132 15.51 -10.39 -13.24
N GLU A 133 15.46 -11.72 -13.28
CA GLU A 133 14.31 -12.46 -13.77
C GLU A 133 13.07 -12.16 -12.92
N PRO A 134 11.91 -11.83 -13.52
CA PRO A 134 10.67 -11.57 -12.80
C PRO A 134 10.08 -12.86 -12.24
N LEU A 135 9.41 -12.77 -11.10
CA LEU A 135 8.50 -13.81 -10.63
C LEU A 135 7.11 -13.53 -11.22
N PHE A 136 6.54 -14.53 -11.89
CA PHE A 136 5.16 -14.46 -12.38
C PHE A 136 4.26 -15.33 -11.53
N ALA A 137 3.06 -14.83 -11.22
CA ALA A 137 2.02 -15.58 -10.53
C ALA A 137 0.65 -15.28 -11.14
N LEU A 138 -0.33 -16.16 -10.93
CA LEU A 138 -1.71 -15.88 -11.31
C LEU A 138 -2.32 -14.88 -10.33
N GLU A 139 -3.15 -13.96 -10.81
CA GLU A 139 -3.89 -13.04 -9.95
C GLU A 139 -4.84 -13.75 -8.98
N THR A 140 -5.23 -14.99 -9.32
CA THR A 140 -6.07 -15.87 -8.50
C THR A 140 -5.28 -16.73 -7.51
N ALA A 141 -3.95 -16.62 -7.47
CA ALA A 141 -3.12 -17.36 -6.50
C ALA A 141 -3.49 -16.96 -5.07
N GLU A 142 -3.58 -17.94 -4.17
CA GLU A 142 -3.78 -17.66 -2.74
C GLU A 142 -2.56 -16.90 -2.18
N LEU A 143 -2.81 -15.87 -1.36
CA LEU A 143 -1.75 -15.02 -0.81
C LEU A 143 -0.70 -15.82 -0.02
N GLY A 144 -1.14 -16.86 0.71
CA GLY A 144 -0.24 -17.73 1.46
C GLY A 144 0.75 -18.48 0.59
N ASP A 145 0.28 -19.00 -0.54
CA ASP A 145 1.12 -19.73 -1.49
C ASP A 145 2.07 -18.76 -2.22
N LEU A 146 1.57 -17.60 -2.63
CA LEU A 146 2.39 -16.56 -3.26
C LEU A 146 3.49 -16.06 -2.32
N LEU A 147 3.17 -15.79 -1.05
CA LEU A 147 4.16 -15.37 -0.05
C LEU A 147 5.26 -16.42 0.14
N MET A 148 4.89 -17.70 0.20
CA MET A 148 5.85 -18.79 0.32
C MET A 148 6.75 -18.90 -0.92
N GLU A 149 6.20 -18.76 -2.13
CA GLU A 149 6.96 -18.77 -3.38
C GLU A 149 7.94 -17.59 -3.46
N MET A 150 7.48 -16.38 -3.11
CA MET A 150 8.33 -15.19 -3.04
C MET A 150 9.50 -15.37 -2.06
N GLN A 151 9.25 -15.98 -0.89
CA GLN A 151 10.29 -16.26 0.10
C GLN A 151 11.28 -17.33 -0.39
N GLN A 152 10.81 -18.41 -0.99
CA GLN A 152 11.66 -19.49 -1.52
C GLN A 152 12.56 -19.02 -2.67
N THR A 153 11.99 -18.20 -3.57
CA THR A 153 12.71 -17.65 -4.73
C THR A 153 13.51 -16.39 -4.38
N GLN A 154 13.36 -15.86 -3.16
CA GLN A 154 13.95 -14.59 -2.71
C GLN A 154 13.56 -13.42 -3.62
N ARG A 155 12.35 -13.47 -4.20
CA ARG A 155 11.76 -12.39 -4.98
C ARG A 155 10.80 -11.59 -4.10
N GLN A 156 10.96 -10.28 -4.07
CA GLN A 156 10.13 -9.38 -3.26
C GLN A 156 9.09 -8.62 -4.10
N LEU A 157 9.00 -8.91 -5.40
CA LEU A 157 7.99 -8.41 -6.31
C LEU A 157 7.56 -9.53 -7.24
N ALA A 158 6.24 -9.75 -7.35
CA ALA A 158 5.62 -10.66 -8.29
C ALA A 158 4.83 -9.88 -9.34
N ILE A 159 4.92 -10.30 -10.60
CA ILE A 159 4.06 -9.84 -11.70
C ILE A 159 2.86 -10.75 -11.75
N LEU A 160 1.66 -10.16 -11.66
CA LEU A 160 0.42 -10.91 -11.66
C LEU A 160 -0.20 -10.95 -13.05
N MET A 161 -0.68 -12.12 -13.42
CA MET A 161 -1.27 -12.37 -14.75
C MET A 161 -2.64 -13.01 -14.62
N ASP A 162 -3.48 -12.75 -15.62
CA ASP A 162 -4.71 -13.50 -15.85
C ASP A 162 -4.42 -14.88 -16.47
N GLU A 163 -5.46 -15.69 -16.64
CA GLU A 163 -5.40 -17.02 -17.25
C GLU A 163 -5.07 -17.02 -18.74
N TYR A 164 -5.07 -15.85 -19.36
CA TYR A 164 -4.73 -15.65 -20.79
C TYR A 164 -3.30 -15.17 -20.99
N GLY A 165 -2.56 -14.91 -19.88
CA GLY A 165 -1.21 -14.41 -19.89
C GLY A 165 -1.08 -12.88 -19.99
N GLY A 166 -2.19 -12.15 -19.84
CA GLY A 166 -2.19 -10.70 -19.72
C GLY A 166 -1.72 -10.26 -18.33
N VAL A 167 -0.88 -9.25 -18.24
CA VAL A 167 -0.46 -8.68 -16.95
C VAL A 167 -1.58 -7.84 -16.37
N THR A 168 -2.07 -8.22 -15.19
CA THR A 168 -3.15 -7.55 -14.46
C THR A 168 -2.63 -6.56 -13.42
N GLY A 169 -1.44 -6.82 -12.87
CA GLY A 169 -0.83 -5.97 -11.85
C GLY A 169 0.49 -6.50 -11.33
N LEU A 170 0.86 -6.03 -10.17
CA LEU A 170 2.00 -6.53 -9.40
C LEU A 170 1.66 -6.53 -7.91
N ALA A 171 2.38 -7.36 -7.15
CA ALA A 171 2.33 -7.35 -5.70
C ALA A 171 3.73 -7.49 -5.12
N THR A 172 3.97 -6.86 -3.97
CA THR A 172 5.23 -6.97 -3.23
C THR A 172 5.04 -7.79 -1.96
N ILE A 173 6.12 -8.28 -1.35
CA ILE A 173 6.03 -8.96 -0.04
C ILE A 173 5.44 -8.01 1.00
N GLU A 174 5.78 -6.74 0.90
CA GLU A 174 5.28 -5.68 1.76
C GLU A 174 3.74 -5.61 1.73
N ASP A 175 3.12 -5.64 0.54
CA ASP A 175 1.65 -5.63 0.38
C ASP A 175 1.02 -6.89 1.01
N LEU A 176 1.65 -8.06 0.83
CA LEU A 176 1.15 -9.31 1.41
C LEU A 176 1.24 -9.33 2.94
N VAL A 177 2.34 -8.82 3.49
CA VAL A 177 2.56 -8.77 4.94
C VAL A 177 1.65 -7.73 5.59
N GLU A 178 1.38 -6.61 4.91
CA GLU A 178 0.43 -5.59 5.37
C GLU A 178 -0.97 -6.17 5.63
N GLU A 179 -1.40 -7.17 4.86
CA GLU A 179 -2.69 -7.86 5.08
C GLU A 179 -2.74 -8.67 6.39
N ILE A 180 -1.58 -9.05 6.93
CA ILE A 180 -1.49 -9.79 8.20
C ILE A 180 -1.32 -8.85 9.38
N VAL A 181 -0.39 -7.90 9.23
CA VAL A 181 0.05 -7.03 10.35
C VAL A 181 -0.83 -5.79 10.46
N GLY A 182 -1.59 -5.46 9.41
CA GLY A 182 -2.25 -4.16 9.26
C GLY A 182 -1.24 -3.07 8.92
N ASP A 183 -1.67 -1.82 8.95
CA ASP A 183 -0.74 -0.70 8.90
C ASP A 183 0.21 -0.85 10.09
N ILE A 184 1.51 -1.09 9.84
CA ILE A 184 2.52 -1.08 10.90
C ILE A 184 2.63 0.38 11.34
N ASP A 185 1.89 0.74 12.36
CA ASP A 185 2.18 1.95 13.12
C ASP A 185 3.51 1.67 13.80
N ASP A 186 4.59 2.24 13.27
CA ASP A 186 5.92 2.20 13.90
C ASP A 186 5.79 2.79 15.32
N GLU A 187 5.77 1.90 16.32
CA GLU A 187 5.98 2.30 17.72
C GLU A 187 7.44 2.70 17.94
N VAL A 188 7.87 3.71 17.24
CA VAL A 188 8.99 4.51 17.73
C VAL A 188 8.37 5.79 18.23
N ASP A 189 8.57 6.07 19.52
CA ASP A 189 8.34 7.34 20.20
C ASP A 189 8.96 8.54 19.44
N HIS A 190 8.37 8.85 18.31
CA HIS A 190 8.53 10.12 17.61
C HIS A 190 7.13 10.63 17.37
N THR A 191 6.84 11.82 17.82
CA THR A 191 5.69 12.62 17.42
C THR A 191 5.21 12.17 16.05
N GLU A 192 4.10 11.43 16.01
CA GLU A 192 3.54 10.92 14.74
C GLU A 192 3.42 12.10 13.80
N VAL A 193 4.18 12.08 12.70
CA VAL A 193 4.05 13.12 11.69
C VAL A 193 2.75 12.83 10.96
N LEU A 194 1.65 13.37 11.51
CA LEU A 194 0.30 13.19 10.97
C LEU A 194 0.04 14.03 9.71
N TYR A 195 1.06 14.71 9.21
CA TYR A 195 1.02 15.45 7.94
C TYR A 195 2.43 15.56 7.32
N ASN A 196 2.50 15.70 6.00
CA ASN A 196 3.75 15.94 5.25
C ASN A 196 3.56 17.11 4.29
N GLN A 197 4.44 18.10 4.32
CA GLN A 197 4.44 19.17 3.34
C GLN A 197 5.05 18.68 2.01
N ILE A 198 4.28 18.74 0.94
CA ILE A 198 4.70 18.29 -0.41
C ILE A 198 5.02 19.44 -1.36
N ALA A 199 4.53 20.65 -1.08
CA ALA A 199 4.81 21.88 -1.80
C ALA A 199 4.46 23.09 -0.91
N PRO A 200 4.86 24.33 -1.26
CA PRO A 200 4.37 25.52 -0.57
C PRO A 200 2.84 25.50 -0.50
N HIS A 201 2.29 25.66 0.71
CA HIS A 201 0.84 25.67 0.98
C HIS A 201 0.09 24.38 0.59
N LYS A 202 0.79 23.22 0.49
CA LYS A 202 0.19 21.92 0.19
C LYS A 202 0.74 20.86 1.10
N TYR A 203 -0.17 20.16 1.80
CA TYR A 203 0.18 19.15 2.79
C TYR A 203 -0.64 17.88 2.54
N ILE A 204 0.00 16.73 2.66
CA ILE A 204 -0.70 15.45 2.80
C ILE A 204 -1.01 15.27 4.28
N ILE A 205 -2.29 15.14 4.61
CA ILE A 205 -2.77 14.90 5.96
C ILE A 205 -3.21 13.46 6.06
N TYR A 206 -2.76 12.74 7.07
CA TYR A 206 -3.26 11.41 7.36
C TYR A 206 -4.67 11.49 7.94
N GLY A 207 -5.59 10.68 7.42
CA GLY A 207 -7.01 10.72 7.77
C GLY A 207 -7.28 10.45 9.25
N LYS A 208 -6.38 9.73 9.93
CA LYS A 208 -6.43 9.45 11.37
C LYS A 208 -6.05 10.65 12.25
N MET A 209 -5.53 11.73 11.68
CA MET A 209 -5.17 12.93 12.44
C MET A 209 -6.36 13.45 13.23
N PRO A 210 -6.25 13.63 14.57
CA PRO A 210 -7.29 14.22 15.38
C PRO A 210 -7.64 15.64 14.91
N LEU A 211 -8.92 16.03 15.00
CA LEU A 211 -9.38 17.35 14.57
C LEU A 211 -8.80 18.49 15.41
N ASP A 212 -8.62 18.27 16.70
CA ASP A 212 -7.99 19.22 17.61
C ASP A 212 -6.52 19.50 17.22
N GLU A 213 -5.75 18.46 16.94
CA GLU A 213 -4.36 18.59 16.49
C GLU A 213 -4.29 19.25 15.10
N PHE A 214 -5.20 18.88 14.17
CA PHE A 214 -5.30 19.53 12.88
C PHE A 214 -5.61 21.02 13.01
N ASN A 215 -6.56 21.37 13.89
CA ASN A 215 -6.95 22.77 14.15
C ASN A 215 -5.78 23.58 14.71
N GLU A 216 -5.03 23.01 15.67
CA GLU A 216 -3.86 23.67 16.25
C GLU A 216 -2.76 23.88 15.20
N GLN A 217 -2.47 22.84 14.41
CA GLN A 217 -1.37 22.87 13.43
C GLN A 217 -1.65 23.80 12.24
N PHE A 218 -2.88 23.86 11.76
CA PHE A 218 -3.25 24.61 10.55
C PHE A 218 -4.10 25.85 10.81
N GLY A 219 -4.32 26.21 12.07
CA GLY A 219 -5.06 27.39 12.47
C GLY A 219 -6.52 27.36 11.98
N THR A 220 -7.17 26.22 12.10
CA THR A 220 -8.58 26.00 11.72
C THR A 220 -9.44 25.79 12.96
N HIS A 221 -10.76 25.74 12.79
CA HIS A 221 -11.72 25.48 13.86
C HIS A 221 -12.78 24.49 13.38
N LEU A 222 -12.33 23.32 12.93
CA LEU A 222 -13.21 22.26 12.47
C LEU A 222 -13.78 21.53 13.68
N GLU A 223 -15.11 21.53 13.80
CA GLU A 223 -15.84 20.82 14.83
C GLU A 223 -17.04 20.10 14.20
N MET A 224 -17.30 18.88 14.62
CA MET A 224 -18.48 18.11 14.20
C MET A 224 -18.83 17.11 15.29
N GLU A 225 -20.12 16.99 15.61
CA GLU A 225 -20.64 16.06 16.62
C GLU A 225 -20.29 14.62 16.22
N ASP A 226 -19.79 13.83 17.17
CA ASP A 226 -19.38 12.42 17.01
C ASP A 226 -18.27 12.18 15.97
N VAL A 227 -17.39 13.17 15.72
CA VAL A 227 -16.29 13.06 14.76
C VAL A 227 -15.01 13.61 15.36
N ASP A 228 -14.02 12.73 15.53
CA ASP A 228 -12.74 13.06 16.17
C ASP A 228 -11.57 13.20 15.18
N THR A 229 -11.74 12.78 13.90
CA THR A 229 -10.64 12.71 12.92
C THR A 229 -10.91 13.48 11.64
N VAL A 230 -9.85 13.90 10.94
CA VAL A 230 -9.93 14.59 9.65
C VAL A 230 -10.66 13.75 8.61
N ALA A 231 -10.42 12.42 8.55
CA ALA A 231 -11.15 11.54 7.63
C ALA A 231 -12.65 11.51 7.94
N GLY A 232 -13.01 11.41 9.21
CA GLY A 232 -14.39 11.46 9.66
C GLY A 232 -15.08 12.76 9.25
N TYR A 233 -14.41 13.89 9.48
CA TYR A 233 -14.92 15.22 9.08
C TYR A 233 -15.16 15.32 7.58
N VAL A 234 -14.18 14.89 6.76
CA VAL A 234 -14.30 14.96 5.29
C VAL A 234 -15.42 14.06 4.78
N ILE A 235 -15.50 12.80 5.24
CA ILE A 235 -16.56 11.85 4.83
C ILE A 235 -17.95 12.36 5.22
N ASN A 236 -18.10 12.82 6.46
CA ASN A 236 -19.40 13.35 6.94
C ASN A 236 -19.82 14.63 6.21
N THR A 237 -18.86 15.51 5.86
CA THR A 237 -19.15 16.72 5.09
C THR A 237 -19.56 16.39 3.65
N LEU A 238 -18.88 15.44 3.02
CA LEU A 238 -19.20 14.97 1.67
C LEU A 238 -20.52 14.18 1.59
N LYS A 239 -20.93 13.54 2.70
CA LYS A 239 -22.09 12.62 2.78
C LYS A 239 -22.03 11.45 1.79
N VAL A 240 -20.85 11.16 1.27
CA VAL A 240 -20.57 10.01 0.39
C VAL A 240 -19.20 9.44 0.74
N ILE A 241 -19.04 8.14 0.56
CA ILE A 241 -17.73 7.48 0.64
C ILE A 241 -17.13 7.55 -0.76
N PRO A 242 -15.99 8.24 -0.95
CA PRO A 242 -15.36 8.36 -2.27
C PRO A 242 -14.97 6.99 -2.82
N ALA A 243 -15.11 6.80 -4.12
CA ALA A 243 -14.56 5.64 -4.80
C ALA A 243 -13.02 5.70 -4.82
N LYS A 244 -12.35 4.54 -4.99
CA LYS A 244 -10.88 4.49 -5.11
C LYS A 244 -10.41 5.39 -6.25
N GLY A 245 -9.54 6.36 -5.95
CA GLY A 245 -9.03 7.34 -6.92
C GLY A 245 -9.93 8.56 -7.19
N GLU A 246 -11.12 8.61 -6.63
CA GLU A 246 -12.02 9.76 -6.75
C GLU A 246 -11.53 10.92 -5.89
N LYS A 247 -11.44 12.12 -6.51
CA LYS A 247 -11.00 13.35 -5.85
C LYS A 247 -12.19 14.25 -5.57
N LEU A 248 -12.67 14.24 -4.33
CA LEU A 248 -13.72 15.11 -3.84
C LEU A 248 -13.10 16.16 -2.92
N THR A 249 -13.55 17.40 -3.01
CA THR A 249 -12.99 18.53 -2.28
C THR A 249 -14.01 19.12 -1.33
N VAL A 250 -13.59 19.37 -0.10
CA VAL A 250 -14.33 20.06 0.96
C VAL A 250 -13.67 21.41 1.19
N ASP A 251 -14.43 22.49 1.13
CA ASP A 251 -13.99 23.82 1.57
C ASP A 251 -14.10 23.87 3.10
N ILE A 252 -13.01 24.22 3.78
CA ILE A 252 -12.95 24.32 5.24
C ILE A 252 -12.80 25.75 5.75
N GLY A 253 -13.01 26.73 4.88
CA GLY A 253 -12.90 28.15 5.20
C GLY A 253 -11.46 28.69 5.11
N ASP A 254 -11.33 30.01 5.26
CA ASP A 254 -10.05 30.74 5.23
C ASP A 254 -9.17 30.43 4.00
N GLY A 255 -9.79 30.11 2.87
CA GLY A 255 -9.09 29.76 1.64
C GLY A 255 -8.41 28.39 1.66
N LYS A 256 -8.81 27.53 2.58
CA LYS A 256 -8.27 26.18 2.75
C LYS A 256 -9.27 25.16 2.24
N THR A 257 -8.74 24.11 1.58
CA THR A 257 -9.55 22.99 1.09
C THR A 257 -8.92 21.64 1.45
N LEU A 258 -9.77 20.64 1.74
CA LEU A 258 -9.37 19.25 1.90
C LEU A 258 -9.86 18.43 0.72
N THR A 259 -8.96 17.81 -0.03
CA THR A 259 -9.28 16.96 -1.18
C THR A 259 -8.94 15.52 -0.87
N THR A 260 -9.88 14.59 -1.08
CA THR A 260 -9.66 13.16 -0.89
C THR A 260 -8.55 12.66 -1.83
N ARG A 261 -7.68 11.78 -1.31
CA ARG A 261 -6.52 11.31 -2.07
C ARG A 261 -6.40 9.80 -2.11
N ARG A 262 -6.27 9.14 -0.97
CA ARG A 262 -6.06 7.69 -0.89
C ARG A 262 -7.18 7.05 -0.06
N MET A 263 -7.78 6.02 -0.64
CA MET A 263 -8.80 5.20 0.00
C MET A 263 -8.30 3.77 0.12
N LYS A 264 -8.67 3.08 1.24
CA LYS A 264 -8.54 1.62 1.40
C LYS A 264 -9.94 1.11 1.77
N GLY A 265 -10.59 0.41 0.84
CA GLY A 265 -12.00 0.08 1.00
C GLY A 265 -12.85 1.33 1.23
N SER A 266 -13.59 1.37 2.33
CA SER A 266 -14.38 2.53 2.76
C SER A 266 -13.62 3.55 3.61
N ARG A 267 -12.37 3.29 3.97
CA ARG A 267 -11.55 4.13 4.85
C ARG A 267 -10.76 5.16 4.04
N LEU A 268 -10.88 6.43 4.38
CA LEU A 268 -10.08 7.53 3.81
C LEU A 268 -8.75 7.62 4.56
N LEU A 269 -7.65 7.23 3.88
CA LEU A 269 -6.32 7.18 4.47
C LEU A 269 -5.61 8.52 4.46
N THR A 270 -5.70 9.27 3.34
CA THR A 270 -5.04 10.57 3.24
C THR A 270 -5.89 11.57 2.49
N VAL A 271 -5.75 12.84 2.88
CA VAL A 271 -6.31 14.00 2.19
C VAL A 271 -5.22 14.99 1.84
N LEU A 272 -5.44 15.78 0.81
CA LEU A 272 -4.58 16.91 0.45
C LEU A 272 -5.18 18.18 1.03
N LEU A 273 -4.47 18.83 1.94
CA LEU A 273 -4.75 20.19 2.35
C LEU A 273 -4.11 21.16 1.34
N SER A 274 -4.87 22.10 0.81
CA SER A 274 -4.39 23.22 0.00
C SER A 274 -4.83 24.55 0.60
N GLU A 275 -3.89 25.49 0.77
CA GLU A 275 -4.11 26.81 1.35
C GLU A 275 -4.19 27.92 0.28
N ASP A 276 -4.29 27.57 -1.00
CA ASP A 276 -4.27 28.52 -2.14
C ASP A 276 -5.68 29.01 -2.56
N GLY A 277 -6.72 28.82 -1.75
CA GLY A 277 -8.12 29.05 -2.13
C GLY A 277 -8.57 30.51 -2.36
N LEU A 278 -7.72 31.54 -2.18
CA LEU A 278 -8.15 32.94 -2.22
C LEU A 278 -7.51 33.83 -3.31
N LYS A 279 -6.91 33.29 -4.37
CA LYS A 279 -6.28 34.10 -5.45
C LYS A 279 -6.90 33.94 -6.83
N LYS A 280 -8.23 33.83 -6.97
CA LYS A 280 -8.87 33.74 -8.30
C LYS A 280 -10.02 34.70 -8.56
N GLU A 281 -10.18 35.81 -7.83
CA GLU A 281 -11.25 36.79 -8.15
C GLU A 281 -10.79 38.27 -8.36
N GLU A 282 -9.50 38.59 -8.27
CA GLU A 282 -9.08 40.01 -8.46
C GLU A 282 -8.44 40.35 -9.81
N ASP A 283 -8.20 39.40 -10.71
CA ASP A 283 -7.60 39.68 -12.04
C ASP A 283 -8.58 39.58 -13.21
N LYS A 284 -9.84 39.94 -13.03
CA LYS A 284 -10.79 40.20 -14.14
C LYS A 284 -11.65 41.41 -13.90
N LYS A 285 -11.00 42.54 -13.72
CA LYS A 285 -11.58 43.87 -13.98
C LYS A 285 -10.43 44.85 -14.18
N ASP A 286 -10.00 44.96 -15.41
CA ASP A 286 -9.70 46.24 -16.11
C ASP A 286 -9.55 45.95 -17.61
#